data_fbba0b76de055546ba2413801fe33860
#
_entry.id   fbba0b76de055546ba2413801fe33860
#
_cell.length_a   1.000
_cell.length_b   1.000
_cell.length_c   1.000
_cell.angle_alpha   90.00
_cell.angle_beta   90.00
_cell.angle_gamma   90.00
#
_symmetry.space_group_name_H-M   'P 1'
#
loop_
_entity.id
_entity.type
_entity.pdbx_description
1 polymer ?
#
loop_
_entity_poly.entity_id
_entity_poly.type
_entity_poly.pdbx_seq_one_letter_code
_entity_poly.pdbx_strand_id
1 'polypeptide(L)'
;FTYKEFQDPGSILPILERYHIDFILLAGYLLKVPEYLLAKYPERILNIHPALLPKYGGKGMYGEHVHQAVIAAGEKQSGITIHVIDQNYDCGKTIYQSVCSVSDDDTADTLAAKIHELERAYPQVAEDYIEKEFSNL
;
A
#
# COMPACT_ATOMS: atom_id res chain seq x y z
N PHE A 1 0.76 6.83 16.28
CA PHE A 1 0.80 5.55 17.03
C PHE A 1 2.14 4.84 16.82
N THR A 2 2.63 4.21 17.88
CA THR A 2 3.78 3.31 17.76
C THR A 2 3.33 1.98 17.15
N TYR A 3 4.29 1.21 16.64
CA TYR A 3 3.99 -0.14 16.14
C TYR A 3 3.32 -1.01 17.21
N LYS A 4 3.82 -0.91 18.44
CA LYS A 4 3.29 -1.68 19.56
C LYS A 4 1.82 -1.33 19.83
N GLU A 5 1.48 -0.04 19.79
CA GLU A 5 0.10 0.42 19.97
C GLU A 5 -0.79 -0.06 18.84
N PHE A 6 -0.28 -0.07 17.60
CA PHE A 6 -1.03 -0.54 16.44
C PHE A 6 -1.34 -2.03 16.53
N GLN A 7 -0.46 -2.81 17.15
CA GLN A 7 -0.69 -4.24 17.36
C GLN A 7 -1.66 -4.53 18.50
N ASP A 8 -1.96 -3.55 19.34
CA ASP A 8 -2.85 -3.72 20.50
C ASP A 8 -4.28 -3.31 20.17
N PRO A 9 -5.23 -4.27 20.12
CA PRO A 9 -6.63 -3.93 19.84
C PRO A 9 -7.21 -2.90 20.82
N GLY A 10 -6.78 -2.94 22.09
CA GLY A 10 -7.24 -2.01 23.10
C GLY A 10 -6.86 -0.56 22.86
N SER A 11 -5.79 -0.32 22.07
CA SER A 11 -5.34 1.03 21.75
C SER A 11 -6.04 1.60 20.53
N ILE A 12 -6.24 0.80 19.49
CA ILE A 12 -6.70 1.27 18.17
C ILE A 12 -8.22 1.16 18.00
N LEU A 13 -8.81 0.03 18.36
CA LEU A 13 -10.25 -0.20 18.12
C LEU A 13 -11.15 0.87 18.72
N PRO A 14 -10.92 1.35 19.97
CA PRO A 14 -11.77 2.39 20.52
C PRO A 14 -11.75 3.69 19.69
N ILE A 15 -10.61 4.03 19.09
CA ILE A 15 -10.47 5.23 18.27
C ILE A 15 -11.22 5.05 16.96
N LEU A 16 -11.07 3.89 16.31
CA LEU A 16 -11.77 3.60 15.06
C LEU A 16 -13.29 3.60 15.26
N GLU A 17 -13.77 3.07 16.37
CA GLU A 17 -15.19 3.08 16.71
C GLU A 17 -15.69 4.48 17.02
N ARG A 18 -14.91 5.26 17.76
CA ARG A 18 -15.26 6.64 18.13
C ARG A 18 -15.50 7.52 16.91
N TYR A 19 -14.68 7.36 15.86
CA TYR A 19 -14.79 8.17 14.65
C TYR A 19 -15.58 7.48 13.54
N HIS A 20 -16.21 6.35 13.82
CA HIS A 20 -17.03 5.59 12.86
C HIS A 20 -16.26 5.29 11.56
N ILE A 21 -15.03 4.81 11.72
CA ILE A 21 -14.17 4.49 10.56
C ILE A 21 -14.66 3.22 9.88
N ASP A 22 -14.89 3.29 8.58
CA ASP A 22 -15.35 2.17 7.75
C ASP A 22 -14.22 1.56 6.91
N PHE A 23 -13.22 2.36 6.54
CA PHE A 23 -12.12 1.96 5.66
C PHE A 23 -10.80 2.49 6.19
N ILE A 24 -9.73 1.73 5.94
CA ILE A 24 -8.37 2.11 6.34
C ILE A 24 -7.51 2.15 5.09
N LEU A 25 -6.81 3.26 4.88
CA LEU A 25 -5.85 3.42 3.79
C LEU A 25 -4.45 3.50 4.39
N LEU A 26 -3.59 2.57 3.99
CA LEU A 26 -2.21 2.53 4.44
C LEU A 26 -1.30 3.11 3.37
N ALA A 27 -0.32 3.88 3.79
CA ALA A 27 0.72 4.42 2.93
C ALA A 27 2.03 4.35 3.67
N GLY A 28 2.99 3.61 3.13
CA GLY A 28 4.28 3.46 3.78
C GLY A 28 4.27 2.59 5.03
N TYR A 29 3.25 1.77 5.21
CA TYR A 29 3.21 0.82 6.33
C TYR A 29 4.13 -0.36 6.01
N LEU A 30 5.10 -0.61 6.88
CA LEU A 30 6.23 -1.51 6.61
C LEU A 30 6.05 -2.91 7.15
N LEU A 31 5.05 -3.12 7.99
CA LEU A 31 4.90 -4.35 8.75
C LEU A 31 3.56 -5.02 8.45
N LYS A 32 3.41 -6.25 8.94
CA LYS A 32 2.17 -6.99 8.73
C LYS A 32 1.01 -6.33 9.48
N VAL A 33 -0.13 -6.20 8.82
CA VAL A 33 -1.36 -5.68 9.44
C VAL A 33 -1.87 -6.70 10.46
N PRO A 34 -2.24 -6.26 11.68
CA PRO A 34 -2.74 -7.18 12.71
C PRO A 34 -4.00 -7.91 12.27
N GLU A 35 -4.11 -9.18 12.66
CA GLU A 35 -5.27 -10.01 12.32
C GLU A 35 -6.59 -9.42 12.84
N TYR A 36 -6.57 -8.77 14.01
CA TYR A 36 -7.80 -8.18 14.55
C TYR A 36 -8.38 -7.10 13.64
N LEU A 37 -7.51 -6.33 12.94
CA LEU A 37 -7.96 -5.33 11.97
C LEU A 37 -8.50 -5.99 10.71
N LEU A 38 -7.83 -7.02 10.21
CA LEU A 38 -8.29 -7.76 9.04
C LEU A 38 -9.65 -8.40 9.28
N ALA A 39 -9.89 -8.90 10.48
CA ALA A 39 -11.17 -9.50 10.84
C ALA A 39 -12.29 -8.45 10.93
N LYS A 40 -11.99 -7.26 11.48
CA LYS A 40 -12.97 -6.20 11.64
C LYS A 40 -13.25 -5.44 10.34
N TYR A 41 -12.27 -5.33 9.46
CA TYR A 41 -12.36 -4.57 8.21
C TYR A 41 -12.08 -5.47 7.00
N PRO A 42 -12.89 -6.53 6.78
CA PRO A 42 -12.65 -7.45 5.65
C PRO A 42 -12.82 -6.70 4.32
N GLU A 43 -11.79 -6.77 3.47
CA GLU A 43 -11.73 -6.09 2.18
C GLU A 43 -11.85 -4.57 2.26
N ARG A 44 -11.60 -3.99 3.43
CA ARG A 44 -11.73 -2.56 3.70
C ARG A 44 -10.41 -1.90 4.09
N ILE A 45 -9.30 -2.60 3.96
CA ILE A 45 -7.96 -2.06 4.21
C ILE A 45 -7.19 -2.10 2.91
N LEU A 46 -6.79 -0.93 2.43
CA LEU A 46 -6.01 -0.79 1.21
C LEU A 46 -4.59 -0.39 1.56
N ASN A 47 -3.66 -0.76 0.69
CA ASN A 47 -2.27 -0.31 0.78
C ASN A 47 -1.78 0.11 -0.59
N ILE A 48 -0.86 1.06 -0.62
CA ILE A 48 -0.14 1.43 -1.82
C ILE A 48 1.30 0.95 -1.68
N HIS A 49 1.77 0.19 -2.67
CA HIS A 49 3.12 -0.33 -2.73
C HIS A 49 3.87 0.36 -3.88
N PRO A 50 5.11 0.81 -3.65
CA PRO A 50 5.85 1.62 -4.62
C PRO A 50 6.57 0.79 -5.68
N ALA A 51 5.96 -0.24 -6.20
CA ALA A 51 6.45 -1.06 -7.29
C ALA A 51 5.30 -1.80 -7.97
N LEU A 52 5.60 -2.46 -9.08
CA LEU A 52 4.61 -3.24 -9.83
C LEU A 52 4.57 -4.67 -9.29
N LEU A 53 3.67 -4.91 -8.33
CA LEU A 53 3.49 -6.26 -7.76
C LEU A 53 3.07 -7.25 -8.84
N PRO A 54 3.44 -8.52 -8.74
CA PRO A 54 4.06 -9.19 -7.59
C PRO A 54 5.58 -9.00 -7.48
N LYS A 55 6.22 -8.37 -8.44
CA LYS A 55 7.66 -8.09 -8.35
C LYS A 55 7.92 -7.08 -7.25
N TYR A 56 9.03 -7.25 -6.55
CA TYR A 56 9.50 -6.34 -5.51
C TYR A 56 8.50 -6.16 -4.36
N GLY A 57 7.71 -7.21 -4.10
CA GLY A 57 6.86 -7.30 -2.94
C GLY A 57 7.45 -8.19 -1.86
N GLY A 58 6.72 -8.35 -0.77
CA GLY A 58 7.08 -9.24 0.31
C GLY A 58 7.96 -8.61 1.37
N LYS A 59 8.49 -9.46 2.24
CA LYS A 59 9.26 -9.04 3.41
C LYS A 59 10.52 -8.29 2.99
N GLY A 60 10.75 -7.12 3.59
CA GLY A 60 11.92 -6.30 3.31
C GLY A 60 11.79 -5.37 2.11
N MET A 61 10.76 -5.53 1.30
CA MET A 61 10.53 -4.69 0.13
C MET A 61 9.66 -3.48 0.49
N TYR A 62 10.29 -2.47 1.06
CA TYR A 62 9.64 -1.22 1.45
C TYR A 62 10.58 -0.03 1.26
N GLY A 63 10.01 1.14 1.08
CA GLY A 63 10.73 2.40 1.01
C GLY A 63 11.83 2.37 -0.04
N GLU A 64 13.00 2.86 0.33
CA GLU A 64 14.15 2.97 -0.56
C GLU A 64 14.67 1.60 -1.04
N HIS A 65 14.49 0.54 -0.24
CA HIS A 65 14.93 -0.80 -0.63
C HIS A 65 14.28 -1.26 -1.93
N VAL A 66 13.02 -0.92 -2.14
CA VAL A 66 12.29 -1.25 -3.37
C VAL A 66 12.96 -0.58 -4.57
N HIS A 67 13.23 0.73 -4.47
CA HIS A 67 13.81 1.49 -5.58
C HIS A 67 15.22 1.02 -5.89
N GLN A 68 16.00 0.72 -4.85
CA GLN A 68 17.35 0.17 -5.03
C GLN A 68 17.30 -1.17 -5.76
N ALA A 69 16.36 -2.04 -5.40
CA ALA A 69 16.20 -3.34 -6.05
C ALA A 69 15.80 -3.22 -7.52
N VAL A 70 14.88 -2.31 -7.83
CA VAL A 70 14.43 -2.04 -9.20
C VAL A 70 15.60 -1.56 -10.06
N ILE A 71 16.37 -0.60 -9.56
CA ILE A 71 17.55 -0.07 -10.27
C ILE A 71 18.61 -1.15 -10.45
N ALA A 72 18.91 -1.92 -9.41
CA ALA A 72 19.92 -2.98 -9.46
C ALA A 72 19.54 -4.08 -10.46
N ALA A 73 18.26 -4.35 -10.64
CA ALA A 73 17.79 -5.35 -11.59
C ALA A 73 17.77 -4.86 -13.03
N GLY A 74 18.04 -3.58 -13.28
CA GLY A 74 18.04 -3.01 -14.63
C GLY A 74 16.65 -2.92 -15.24
N GLU A 75 15.62 -2.81 -14.44
CA GLU A 75 14.24 -2.68 -14.94
C GLU A 75 14.06 -1.42 -15.77
N LYS A 76 13.24 -1.52 -16.81
CA LYS A 76 12.93 -0.39 -17.68
C LYS A 76 11.63 0.33 -17.27
N GLN A 77 10.88 -0.29 -16.38
CA GLN A 77 9.62 0.25 -15.84
C GLN A 77 9.51 -0.03 -14.36
N SER A 78 8.86 0.87 -13.66
CA SER A 78 8.39 0.67 -12.30
C SER A 78 7.01 1.31 -12.18
N GLY A 79 6.48 1.42 -10.98
CA GLY A 79 5.17 2.01 -10.80
C GLY A 79 4.68 1.85 -9.39
N ILE A 80 3.37 1.97 -9.25
CA ILE A 80 2.68 1.75 -7.97
C ILE A 80 1.66 0.62 -8.13
N THR A 81 1.36 -0.04 -7.03
CA THR A 81 0.26 -1.00 -6.93
C THR A 81 -0.58 -0.64 -5.71
N ILE A 82 -1.88 -0.48 -5.93
CA ILE A 82 -2.85 -0.30 -4.85
C ILE A 82 -3.61 -1.61 -4.73
N HIS A 83 -3.62 -2.18 -3.53
CA HIS A 83 -4.19 -3.51 -3.32
C HIS A 83 -4.93 -3.60 -2.00
N VAL A 84 -5.85 -4.57 -1.94
CA VAL A 84 -6.55 -4.91 -0.71
C VAL A 84 -5.61 -5.76 0.14
N ILE A 85 -5.45 -5.41 1.40
CA ILE A 85 -4.58 -6.14 2.32
C ILE A 85 -5.23 -7.45 2.75
N ASP A 86 -4.43 -8.52 2.73
CA ASP A 86 -4.79 -9.80 3.32
C ASP A 86 -3.68 -10.24 4.29
N GLN A 87 -3.67 -11.52 4.68
CA GLN A 87 -2.71 -12.05 5.63
C GLN A 87 -1.32 -12.26 5.05
N ASN A 88 -1.17 -12.18 3.73
CA ASN A 88 0.11 -12.34 3.05
C ASN A 88 0.65 -10.98 2.63
N TYR A 89 1.96 -10.75 2.82
CA TYR A 89 2.58 -9.48 2.45
C TYR A 89 2.38 -9.20 0.97
N ASP A 90 1.77 -8.06 0.64
CA ASP A 90 1.62 -7.57 -0.74
C ASP A 90 1.08 -8.60 -1.73
N CYS A 91 0.30 -9.56 -1.25
CA CYS A 91 -0.28 -10.62 -2.08
C CYS A 91 -1.79 -10.55 -2.19
N GLY A 92 -2.40 -9.49 -1.69
CA GLY A 92 -3.84 -9.30 -1.77
C GLY A 92 -4.30 -8.88 -3.17
N LYS A 93 -5.60 -8.70 -3.32
CA LYS A 93 -6.22 -8.31 -4.59
C LYS A 93 -5.74 -6.95 -5.06
N THR A 94 -5.12 -6.90 -6.24
CA THR A 94 -4.72 -5.64 -6.87
C THR A 94 -5.93 -4.94 -7.46
N ILE A 95 -6.12 -3.66 -7.14
CA ILE A 95 -7.22 -2.86 -7.67
C ILE A 95 -6.75 -1.80 -8.66
N TYR A 96 -5.46 -1.43 -8.65
CA TYR A 96 -4.94 -0.40 -9.53
C TYR A 96 -3.42 -0.49 -9.63
N GLN A 97 -2.90 -0.30 -10.83
CA GLN A 97 -1.46 -0.13 -11.06
C GLN A 97 -1.24 1.02 -12.02
N SER A 98 -0.17 1.78 -11.80
CA SER A 98 0.26 2.85 -12.69
C SER A 98 1.76 2.71 -12.91
N VAL A 99 2.21 3.01 -14.12
CA VAL A 99 3.57 2.71 -14.58
C VAL A 99 4.34 3.99 -14.87
N CYS A 100 5.63 4.00 -14.55
CA CYS A 100 6.57 5.01 -15.02
C CYS A 100 7.79 4.34 -15.68
N SER A 101 8.47 5.08 -16.52
CA SER A 101 9.72 4.61 -17.15
C SER A 101 10.88 4.74 -16.18
N VAL A 102 11.84 3.80 -16.27
CA VAL A 102 13.11 3.89 -15.56
C VAL A 102 14.20 4.03 -16.61
N SER A 103 14.90 5.16 -16.58
CA SER A 103 16.00 5.41 -17.54
C SER A 103 17.32 4.92 -16.98
N ASP A 104 18.33 4.78 -17.84
CA ASP A 104 19.67 4.34 -17.43
C ASP A 104 20.31 5.33 -16.44
N ASP A 105 19.85 6.58 -16.44
CA ASP A 105 20.36 7.63 -15.55
C ASP A 105 19.62 7.70 -14.22
N ASP A 106 18.54 6.95 -14.04
CA ASP A 106 17.79 6.98 -12.81
C ASP A 106 18.56 6.34 -11.65
N THR A 107 18.47 6.99 -10.51
CA THR A 107 18.94 6.48 -9.23
C THR A 107 17.73 6.10 -8.40
N ALA A 108 17.96 5.49 -7.22
CA ALA A 108 16.86 5.21 -6.29
C ALA A 108 16.10 6.50 -5.92
N ASP A 109 16.83 7.61 -5.75
CA ASP A 109 16.20 8.90 -5.38
C ASP A 109 15.34 9.48 -6.52
N THR A 110 15.83 9.46 -7.76
CA THR A 110 15.04 9.98 -8.88
C THR A 110 13.85 9.10 -9.18
N LEU A 111 14.01 7.79 -9.03
CA LEU A 111 12.88 6.85 -9.17
C LEU A 111 11.84 7.10 -8.08
N ALA A 112 12.27 7.29 -6.84
CA ALA A 112 11.35 7.60 -5.74
C ALA A 112 10.50 8.84 -6.05
N ALA A 113 11.10 9.88 -6.64
CA ALA A 113 10.37 11.08 -7.02
C ALA A 113 9.29 10.79 -8.07
N LYS A 114 9.61 9.96 -9.07
CA LYS A 114 8.62 9.54 -10.07
C LYS A 114 7.47 8.76 -9.44
N ILE A 115 7.79 7.87 -8.51
CA ILE A 115 6.80 7.06 -7.81
C ILE A 115 5.88 7.95 -6.96
N HIS A 116 6.42 8.94 -6.25
CA HIS A 116 5.61 9.86 -5.45
C HIS A 116 4.59 10.62 -6.30
N GLU A 117 4.92 10.97 -7.54
CA GLU A 117 3.96 11.60 -8.45
C GLU A 117 2.79 10.64 -8.76
N LEU A 118 3.09 9.37 -8.99
CA LEU A 118 2.06 8.36 -9.26
C LEU A 118 1.16 8.13 -8.03
N GLU A 119 1.72 8.23 -6.83
CA GLU A 119 0.98 8.01 -5.58
C GLU A 119 -0.15 9.01 -5.37
N ARG A 120 -0.14 10.14 -6.06
CA ARG A 120 -1.21 11.15 -5.99
C ARG A 120 -2.56 10.61 -6.43
N ALA A 121 -2.58 9.52 -7.19
CA ALA A 121 -3.83 8.88 -7.61
C ALA A 121 -4.52 8.12 -6.48
N TYR A 122 -3.83 7.85 -5.38
CA TYR A 122 -4.33 6.98 -4.32
C TYR A 122 -5.70 7.38 -3.76
N PRO A 123 -5.92 8.63 -3.34
CA PRO A 123 -7.23 8.99 -2.78
C PRO A 123 -8.38 8.74 -3.74
N GLN A 124 -8.21 9.08 -5.03
CA GLN A 124 -9.26 8.89 -6.02
C GLN A 124 -9.51 7.40 -6.30
N VAL A 125 -8.45 6.61 -6.41
CA VAL A 125 -8.56 5.16 -6.62
C VAL A 125 -9.28 4.51 -5.46
N ALA A 126 -8.96 4.90 -4.23
CA ALA A 126 -9.62 4.39 -3.03
C ALA A 126 -11.10 4.74 -3.03
N GLU A 127 -11.45 5.98 -3.35
CA GLU A 127 -12.83 6.43 -3.44
C GLU A 127 -13.63 5.63 -4.47
N ASP A 128 -13.05 5.43 -5.65
CA ASP A 128 -13.69 4.66 -6.73
C ASP A 128 -13.91 3.19 -6.31
N TYR A 129 -12.95 2.60 -5.62
CA TYR A 129 -13.07 1.25 -5.10
C TYR A 129 -14.21 1.15 -4.10
N ILE A 130 -14.30 2.08 -3.16
CA ILE A 130 -15.34 2.10 -2.14
C ILE A 130 -16.71 2.23 -2.77
N GLU A 131 -16.88 3.12 -3.73
CA GLU A 131 -18.14 3.31 -4.43
C GLU A 131 -18.56 2.06 -5.20
N LYS A 132 -17.61 1.43 -5.90
CA LYS A 132 -17.89 0.25 -6.72
C LYS A 132 -18.25 -0.97 -5.88
N GLU A 133 -17.50 -1.24 -4.82
CA GLU A 133 -17.64 -2.47 -4.04
C GLU A 133 -18.63 -2.34 -2.87
N PHE A 134 -18.86 -1.12 -2.40
CA PHE A 134 -19.65 -0.88 -1.19
C PHE A 134 -20.75 0.18 -1.39
N SER A 135 -21.26 0.31 -2.61
CA SER A 135 -22.25 1.34 -2.95
C SER A 135 -23.58 1.23 -2.20
N ASN A 136 -23.83 0.10 -1.56
CA ASN A 136 -25.08 -0.14 -0.81
C ASN A 136 -24.90 0.06 0.71
N LEU A 137 -23.80 0.61 1.13
CA LEU A 137 -23.57 0.88 2.55
C LEU A 137 -24.39 2.07 3.05
#